data_8ce7e5370774804ea537a74fba447e21
#
_entry.id   8ce7e5370774804ea537a74fba447e21
#
_cell.length_a   1.000
_cell.length_b   1.000
_cell.length_c   1.000
_cell.angle_alpha   90.00
_cell.angle_beta   90.00
_cell.angle_gamma   90.00
#
_symmetry.space_group_name_H-M   'P 1'
#
loop_
_entity.id
_entity.type
_entity.pdbx_description
1 polymer ?
#
loop_
_entity_poly.entity_id
_entity_poly.type
_entity_poly.pdbx_seq_one_letter_code
_entity_poly.pdbx_strand_id
1 'polypeptide(L)'
;MFLFKPKSEKPQKEEPKLNQDLAIITQMNHEFALSLDLNETLKTALEVITKRINAQAANIFLIEEKKQVLQSIASLGQDHLDEYEIPVTQGVMGKAIQQKKCIRVGNVRKDTREIAEFYFDLDNKTNFTTNSVLCSPLIAANECIGVIQCLNKKTNASLFEEEDRKLLEILSAPAAFAIRNAKMAKELIEKNRMQKEIELVGEIQKSLLSQNQKQPFPIAGINIPAKI
;
A
#
# COMPACT_ATOMS: atom_id res chain seq x y z
N MET A 1 65.70 -15.41 3.25
CA MET A 1 64.59 -16.08 3.98
C MET A 1 63.42 -15.14 4.00
N PHE A 2 62.54 -15.18 2.96
CA PHE A 2 61.40 -14.31 2.82
C PHE A 2 60.20 -15.01 3.44
N LEU A 3 59.66 -14.41 4.50
CA LEU A 3 58.43 -14.85 5.17
C LEU A 3 57.22 -14.35 4.40
N PHE A 4 56.51 -15.26 3.77
CA PHE A 4 55.17 -15.02 3.21
C PHE A 4 54.19 -14.83 4.37
N LYS A 5 53.55 -13.64 4.48
CA LYS A 5 52.36 -13.44 5.31
C LYS A 5 51.15 -14.01 4.57
N PRO A 6 50.29 -14.82 5.20
CA PRO A 6 49.06 -15.26 4.59
C PRO A 6 48.09 -14.07 4.44
N LYS A 7 47.46 -13.99 3.26
CA LYS A 7 46.36 -13.07 2.99
C LYS A 7 45.19 -13.40 3.95
N SER A 8 44.72 -12.41 4.68
CA SER A 8 43.52 -12.48 5.49
C SER A 8 42.31 -12.76 4.58
N GLU A 9 41.69 -13.91 4.79
CA GLU A 9 40.41 -14.25 4.19
C GLU A 9 39.32 -13.25 4.68
N LYS A 10 38.63 -12.68 3.73
CA LYS A 10 37.42 -11.84 4.00
C LYS A 10 36.32 -12.73 4.57
N PRO A 11 35.51 -12.25 5.52
CA PRO A 11 34.45 -13.04 6.12
C PRO A 11 33.34 -13.32 5.12
N GLN A 12 33.15 -14.59 4.78
CA GLN A 12 32.01 -15.14 4.02
C GLN A 12 30.73 -15.16 4.91
N LYS A 13 30.09 -14.03 5.15
CA LYS A 13 28.86 -13.98 5.95
C LYS A 13 27.62 -13.38 5.25
N GLU A 14 27.72 -12.93 4.00
CA GLU A 14 26.64 -12.24 3.32
C GLU A 14 25.75 -13.13 2.40
N GLU A 15 26.28 -14.23 1.89
CA GLU A 15 25.55 -15.09 0.93
C GLU A 15 24.26 -15.75 1.46
N PRO A 16 24.19 -16.29 2.71
CA PRO A 16 22.97 -16.94 3.17
C PRO A 16 21.80 -15.98 3.41
N LYS A 17 22.06 -14.71 3.75
CA LYS A 17 21.03 -13.71 4.02
C LYS A 17 20.41 -13.18 2.72
N LEU A 18 21.24 -12.92 1.72
CA LEU A 18 20.78 -12.48 0.39
C LEU A 18 19.90 -13.53 -0.29
N ASN A 19 20.27 -14.81 -0.19
CA ASN A 19 19.48 -15.91 -0.74
C ASN A 19 18.12 -16.06 -0.03
N GLN A 20 18.05 -15.80 1.29
CA GLN A 20 16.81 -15.79 2.03
C GLN A 20 15.90 -14.62 1.64
N ASP A 21 16.46 -13.43 1.47
CA ASP A 21 15.72 -12.25 1.05
C ASP A 21 15.15 -12.42 -0.37
N LEU A 22 15.93 -12.97 -1.30
CA LEU A 22 15.47 -13.31 -2.65
C LEU A 22 14.35 -14.36 -2.65
N ALA A 23 14.46 -15.40 -1.83
CA ALA A 23 13.42 -16.41 -1.69
C ALA A 23 12.09 -15.81 -1.20
N ILE A 24 12.17 -14.86 -0.26
CA ILE A 24 10.98 -14.17 0.27
C ILE A 24 10.33 -13.30 -0.81
N ILE A 25 11.13 -12.51 -1.54
CA ILE A 25 10.60 -11.68 -2.63
C ILE A 25 9.92 -12.56 -3.68
N THR A 26 10.52 -13.69 -4.03
CA THR A 26 9.96 -14.63 -5.00
C THR A 26 8.65 -15.23 -4.49
N GLN A 27 8.60 -15.63 -3.22
CA GLN A 27 7.39 -16.15 -2.59
C GLN A 27 6.29 -15.08 -2.54
N MET A 28 6.60 -13.86 -2.10
CA MET A 28 5.65 -12.75 -2.08
C MET A 28 5.11 -12.42 -3.48
N ASN A 29 5.98 -12.36 -4.48
CA ASN A 29 5.56 -12.13 -5.85
C ASN A 29 4.62 -13.23 -6.36
N HIS A 30 4.83 -14.48 -5.97
CA HIS A 30 3.95 -15.59 -6.33
C HIS A 30 2.60 -15.49 -5.63
N GLU A 31 2.58 -15.25 -4.33
CA GLU A 31 1.35 -15.08 -3.54
C GLU A 31 0.53 -13.90 -4.03
N PHE A 32 1.17 -12.76 -4.29
CA PHE A 32 0.50 -11.57 -4.80
C PHE A 32 -0.01 -11.70 -6.24
N ALA A 33 0.67 -12.48 -7.08
CA ALA A 33 0.23 -12.70 -8.45
C ALA A 33 -1.06 -13.52 -8.54
N LEU A 34 -1.38 -14.29 -7.51
CA LEU A 34 -2.58 -15.13 -7.46
C LEU A 34 -3.79 -14.40 -6.90
N SER A 35 -3.59 -13.33 -6.12
CA SER A 35 -4.68 -12.58 -5.49
C SER A 35 -5.13 -11.42 -6.38
N LEU A 36 -6.40 -11.40 -6.73
CA LEU A 36 -7.09 -10.26 -7.36
C LEU A 36 -7.91 -9.47 -6.33
N ASP A 37 -7.96 -9.94 -5.08
CA ASP A 37 -8.62 -9.23 -3.99
C ASP A 37 -7.64 -8.28 -3.29
N LEU A 38 -7.98 -7.00 -3.32
CA LEU A 38 -7.16 -5.96 -2.68
C LEU A 38 -7.00 -6.20 -1.18
N ASN A 39 -8.07 -6.60 -0.48
CA ASN A 39 -8.05 -6.79 0.97
C ASN A 39 -7.16 -7.97 1.37
N GLU A 40 -7.23 -9.07 0.64
CA GLU A 40 -6.36 -10.23 0.84
C GLU A 40 -4.89 -9.88 0.58
N THR A 41 -4.63 -9.14 -0.50
CA THR A 41 -3.28 -8.66 -0.84
C THR A 41 -2.70 -7.78 0.26
N LEU A 42 -3.48 -6.83 0.78
CA LEU A 42 -3.06 -5.92 1.85
C LEU A 42 -2.77 -6.68 3.15
N LYS A 43 -3.65 -7.61 3.52
CA LYS A 43 -3.48 -8.43 4.73
C LYS A 43 -2.20 -9.27 4.65
N THR A 44 -2.01 -9.99 3.54
CA THR A 44 -0.81 -10.80 3.30
C THR A 44 0.47 -9.96 3.34
N ALA A 45 0.46 -8.78 2.69
CA ALA A 45 1.60 -7.87 2.72
C ALA A 45 1.95 -7.43 4.16
N LEU A 46 0.95 -7.02 4.95
CA LEU A 46 1.16 -6.62 6.34
C LEU A 46 1.68 -7.77 7.21
N GLU A 47 1.11 -8.96 7.11
CA GLU A 47 1.52 -10.12 7.89
C GLU A 47 2.98 -10.50 7.60
N VAL A 48 3.35 -10.60 6.33
CA VAL A 48 4.71 -10.92 5.91
C VAL A 48 5.71 -9.86 6.40
N ILE A 49 5.41 -8.59 6.14
CA ILE A 49 6.29 -7.48 6.50
C ILE A 49 6.43 -7.36 8.01
N THR A 50 5.32 -7.38 8.76
CA THR A 50 5.35 -7.26 10.23
C THR A 50 6.15 -8.37 10.87
N LYS A 51 5.98 -9.60 10.39
CA LYS A 51 6.73 -10.76 10.88
C LYS A 51 8.22 -10.66 10.57
N ARG A 52 8.58 -10.25 9.36
CA ARG A 52 9.98 -10.17 8.91
C ARG A 52 10.73 -9.02 9.57
N ILE A 53 10.11 -7.86 9.68
CA ILE A 53 10.66 -6.69 10.36
C ILE A 53 10.65 -6.88 11.88
N ASN A 54 9.88 -7.83 12.39
CA ASN A 54 9.65 -8.05 13.82
C ASN A 54 9.09 -6.78 14.50
N ALA A 55 8.09 -6.17 13.87
CA ALA A 55 7.40 -5.00 14.39
C ALA A 55 6.20 -5.38 15.28
N GLN A 56 5.80 -4.49 16.18
CA GLN A 56 4.60 -4.67 17.01
C GLN A 56 3.33 -4.44 16.20
N ALA A 57 3.35 -3.42 15.34
CA ALA A 57 2.25 -3.07 14.47
C ALA A 57 2.77 -2.63 13.10
N ALA A 58 1.90 -2.74 12.08
CA ALA A 58 2.15 -2.17 10.77
C ALA A 58 0.85 -1.72 10.11
N ASN A 59 0.94 -0.65 9.33
CA ASN A 59 -0.19 -0.02 8.67
C ASN A 59 0.16 0.27 7.22
N ILE A 60 -0.84 0.16 6.33
CA ILE A 60 -0.76 0.62 4.95
C ILE A 60 -1.71 1.79 4.77
N PHE A 61 -1.17 2.89 4.28
CA PHE A 61 -1.93 4.06 3.88
C PHE A 61 -1.77 4.27 2.38
N LEU A 62 -2.88 4.48 1.67
CA LEU A 62 -2.87 4.85 0.26
C LEU A 62 -3.18 6.33 0.10
N ILE A 63 -2.62 6.92 -0.95
CA ILE A 63 -2.87 8.32 -1.29
C ILE A 63 -4.24 8.43 -1.97
N GLU A 64 -5.11 9.25 -1.39
CA GLU A 64 -6.33 9.72 -2.04
C GLU A 64 -6.04 11.09 -2.70
N GLU A 65 -5.80 11.05 -4.00
CA GLU A 65 -5.29 12.21 -4.74
C GLU A 65 -6.25 13.42 -4.72
N LYS A 66 -7.56 13.17 -4.79
CA LYS A 66 -8.56 14.26 -4.80
C LYS A 66 -8.57 15.04 -3.50
N LYS A 67 -8.36 14.39 -2.37
CA LYS A 67 -8.36 15.00 -1.04
C LYS A 67 -6.96 15.39 -0.55
N GLN A 68 -5.90 14.92 -1.20
CA GLN A 68 -4.50 15.08 -0.76
C GLN A 68 -4.27 14.52 0.66
N VAL A 69 -4.86 13.37 0.95
CA VAL A 69 -4.73 12.67 2.23
C VAL A 69 -4.23 11.24 2.05
N LEU A 70 -3.66 10.72 3.11
CA LEU A 70 -3.36 9.32 3.32
C LEU A 70 -4.55 8.68 4.02
N GLN A 71 -5.16 7.71 3.36
CA GLN A 71 -6.25 6.92 3.92
C GLN A 71 -5.70 5.59 4.42
N SER A 72 -6.01 5.23 5.67
CA SER A 72 -5.70 3.92 6.21
C SER A 72 -6.54 2.86 5.51
N ILE A 73 -5.87 1.86 4.91
CA ILE A 73 -6.55 0.80 4.15
C ILE A 73 -6.40 -0.54 4.84
N ALA A 74 -5.31 -0.74 5.55
CA ALA A 74 -5.08 -1.96 6.32
C ALA A 74 -4.19 -1.68 7.53
N SER A 75 -4.48 -2.36 8.63
CA SER A 75 -3.78 -2.27 9.90
C SER A 75 -3.57 -3.67 10.50
N LEU A 76 -2.43 -3.85 11.15
CA LEU A 76 -2.13 -5.03 11.96
C LEU A 76 -1.49 -4.58 13.28
N GLY A 77 -2.06 -5.00 14.40
CA GLY A 77 -1.55 -4.67 15.75
C GLY A 77 -1.94 -3.30 16.27
N GLN A 78 -2.77 -2.56 15.55
CA GLN A 78 -3.48 -1.36 16.02
C GLN A 78 -4.95 -1.46 15.64
N ASP A 79 -5.84 -1.15 16.56
CA ASP A 79 -7.28 -1.18 16.33
C ASP A 79 -7.80 0.19 15.86
N HIS A 80 -8.94 0.20 15.17
CA HIS A 80 -9.71 1.40 14.81
C HIS A 80 -8.99 2.43 13.91
N LEU A 81 -8.13 1.99 12.98
CA LEU A 81 -7.50 2.88 12.00
C LEU A 81 -8.29 3.07 10.70
N ASP A 82 -9.38 2.33 10.52
CA ASP A 82 -10.07 2.17 9.22
C ASP A 82 -10.70 3.45 8.64
N GLU A 83 -10.77 4.54 9.41
CA GLU A 83 -11.39 5.81 8.97
C GLU A 83 -10.44 7.03 9.07
N TYR A 84 -9.13 6.79 9.30
CA TYR A 84 -8.24 7.94 9.47
C TYR A 84 -7.70 8.47 8.16
N GLU A 85 -7.96 9.76 7.95
CA GLU A 85 -7.35 10.57 6.90
C GLU A 85 -6.26 11.47 7.50
N ILE A 86 -5.05 11.38 6.95
CA ILE A 86 -3.89 12.15 7.38
C ILE A 86 -3.41 12.97 6.18
N PRO A 87 -3.12 14.27 6.32
CA PRO A 87 -2.55 15.04 5.22
C PRO A 87 -1.29 14.36 4.65
N VAL A 88 -1.19 14.27 3.31
CA VAL A 88 -0.12 13.55 2.62
C VAL A 88 1.28 14.06 2.96
N THR A 89 1.38 15.29 3.46
CA THR A 89 2.65 15.94 3.86
C THR A 89 3.01 15.75 5.32
N GLN A 90 2.10 15.13 6.12
CA GLN A 90 2.22 15.12 7.57
C GLN A 90 3.17 14.03 8.08
N GLY A 91 4.03 14.42 9.01
CA GLY A 91 4.85 13.51 9.82
C GLY A 91 5.88 12.69 9.03
N VAL A 92 6.34 11.59 9.64
CA VAL A 92 7.34 10.68 9.04
C VAL A 92 6.83 10.09 7.72
N MET A 93 5.52 9.79 7.63
CA MET A 93 4.91 9.25 6.42
C MET A 93 4.98 10.24 5.26
N GLY A 94 4.60 11.50 5.50
CA GLY A 94 4.68 12.56 4.48
C GLY A 94 6.11 12.79 3.99
N LYS A 95 7.08 12.79 4.89
CA LYS A 95 8.50 12.90 4.52
C LYS A 95 8.98 11.70 3.70
N ALA A 96 8.55 10.47 4.03
CA ALA A 96 8.89 9.28 3.26
C ALA A 96 8.35 9.36 1.82
N ILE A 97 7.13 9.82 1.64
CA ILE A 97 6.49 10.03 0.33
C ILE A 97 7.25 11.11 -0.46
N GLN A 98 7.50 12.26 0.15
CA GLN A 98 8.15 13.40 -0.50
C GLN A 98 9.56 13.05 -0.98
N GLN A 99 10.34 12.35 -0.15
CA GLN A 99 11.72 11.99 -0.46
C GLN A 99 11.82 10.70 -1.28
N LYS A 100 10.73 9.95 -1.43
CA LYS A 100 10.69 8.62 -2.05
C LYS A 100 11.74 7.67 -1.45
N LYS A 101 11.93 7.75 -0.14
CA LYS A 101 12.92 6.95 0.61
C LYS A 101 12.33 6.37 1.88
N CYS A 102 12.85 5.20 2.26
CA CYS A 102 12.52 4.62 3.54
C CYS A 102 13.17 5.43 4.68
N ILE A 103 12.36 5.85 5.65
CA ILE A 103 12.75 6.67 6.80
C ILE A 103 12.67 5.85 8.08
N ARG A 104 13.72 5.91 8.87
CA ARG A 104 13.84 5.26 10.17
C ARG A 104 13.95 6.29 11.29
N VAL A 105 13.06 6.17 12.27
CA VAL A 105 13.09 6.97 13.50
C VAL A 105 13.23 6.02 14.69
N GLY A 106 14.36 6.10 15.39
CA GLY A 106 14.67 5.21 16.50
C GLY A 106 13.84 5.49 17.74
N ASN A 107 13.61 6.76 18.06
CA ASN A 107 12.76 7.17 19.16
C ASN A 107 12.02 8.45 18.80
N VAL A 108 10.72 8.33 18.55
CA VAL A 108 9.87 9.45 18.08
C VAL A 108 9.75 10.60 19.09
N ARG A 109 10.05 10.35 20.38
CA ARG A 109 9.97 11.38 21.44
C ARG A 109 11.29 12.09 21.69
N LYS A 110 12.41 11.52 21.24
CA LYS A 110 13.76 12.04 21.47
C LYS A 110 14.45 12.52 20.18
N ASP A 111 13.98 12.08 19.04
CA ASP A 111 14.56 12.46 17.76
C ASP A 111 14.09 13.87 17.38
N THR A 112 15.00 14.81 17.34
CA THR A 112 14.72 16.22 17.04
C THR A 112 14.91 16.59 15.58
N ARG A 113 15.25 15.62 14.71
CA ARG A 113 15.37 15.87 13.29
C ARG A 113 14.00 16.21 12.70
N GLU A 114 13.95 17.15 11.79
CA GLU A 114 12.71 17.52 11.08
C GLU A 114 12.05 16.29 10.41
N ILE A 115 12.87 15.38 9.88
CA ILE A 115 12.42 14.14 9.26
C ILE A 115 11.74 13.17 10.24
N ALA A 116 11.97 13.33 11.55
CA ALA A 116 11.45 12.48 12.61
C ALA A 116 10.17 13.05 13.25
N GLU A 117 9.63 14.14 12.72
CA GLU A 117 8.35 14.68 13.18
C GLU A 117 7.26 13.61 13.07
N PHE A 118 6.73 13.20 14.23
CA PHE A 118 5.75 12.12 14.31
C PHE A 118 4.35 12.68 14.56
N TYR A 119 3.36 12.10 13.87
CA TYR A 119 1.98 12.49 14.02
C TYR A 119 1.31 11.71 15.16
N PHE A 120 1.35 12.28 16.37
CA PHE A 120 0.89 11.64 17.61
C PHE A 120 -0.64 11.51 17.74
N ASP A 121 -1.41 12.15 16.89
CA ASP A 121 -2.87 12.03 16.94
C ASP A 121 -3.37 10.60 16.76
N LEU A 122 -2.66 9.79 15.99
CA LEU A 122 -2.99 8.37 15.83
C LEU A 122 -2.79 7.60 17.14
N ASP A 123 -1.70 7.86 17.86
CA ASP A 123 -1.44 7.23 19.16
C ASP A 123 -2.56 7.54 20.15
N ASN A 124 -2.99 8.81 20.21
CA ASN A 124 -4.05 9.26 21.10
C ASN A 124 -5.38 8.58 20.81
N LYS A 125 -5.68 8.35 19.54
CA LYS A 125 -6.95 7.78 19.08
C LYS A 125 -7.00 6.26 19.17
N THR A 126 -5.88 5.60 18.95
CA THR A 126 -5.78 4.13 18.95
C THR A 126 -5.35 3.56 20.32
N ASN A 127 -5.11 4.43 21.31
CA ASN A 127 -4.54 4.07 22.60
C ASN A 127 -3.23 3.25 22.46
N PHE A 128 -2.47 3.53 21.41
CA PHE A 128 -1.20 2.90 21.10
C PHE A 128 -0.06 3.83 21.51
N THR A 129 1.05 3.29 21.94
CA THR A 129 2.24 4.09 22.27
C THR A 129 3.34 3.80 21.27
N THR A 130 3.59 4.74 20.38
CA THR A 130 4.68 4.62 19.40
C THR A 130 5.99 5.10 20.01
N ASN A 131 7.00 4.26 19.96
CA ASN A 131 8.38 4.55 20.37
C ASN A 131 9.32 4.64 19.16
N SER A 132 9.25 3.69 18.24
CA SER A 132 10.07 3.67 17.04
C SER A 132 9.22 3.47 15.79
N VAL A 133 9.66 4.07 14.68
CA VAL A 133 8.95 4.06 13.40
C VAL A 133 9.89 3.73 12.27
N LEU A 134 9.40 2.93 11.34
CA LEU A 134 10.02 2.66 10.07
C LEU A 134 8.97 2.83 8.98
N CYS A 135 9.14 3.81 8.09
CA CYS A 135 8.22 4.12 7.00
C CYS A 135 8.88 3.92 5.66
N SER A 136 8.23 3.21 4.75
CA SER A 136 8.67 3.06 3.36
C SER A 136 7.58 3.49 2.39
N PRO A 137 7.89 4.32 1.38
CA PRO A 137 6.93 4.66 0.35
C PRO A 137 6.62 3.43 -0.51
N LEU A 138 5.36 3.29 -0.89
CA LEU A 138 4.89 2.27 -1.84
C LEU A 138 4.98 2.86 -3.25
N ILE A 139 6.02 2.48 -3.99
CA ILE A 139 6.30 3.02 -5.34
C ILE A 139 6.03 1.93 -6.37
N ALA A 140 5.10 2.18 -7.29
CA ALA A 140 4.79 1.32 -8.41
C ALA A 140 4.82 2.13 -9.72
N ALA A 141 5.58 1.69 -10.72
CA ALA A 141 5.77 2.37 -12.01
C ALA A 141 6.15 3.85 -11.87
N ASN A 142 7.13 4.16 -10.99
CA ASN A 142 7.64 5.50 -10.67
C ASN A 142 6.66 6.42 -9.92
N GLU A 143 5.49 5.94 -9.58
CA GLU A 143 4.45 6.66 -8.87
C GLU A 143 4.37 6.22 -7.42
N CYS A 144 4.29 7.16 -6.48
CA CYS A 144 4.09 6.83 -5.07
C CYS A 144 2.59 6.71 -4.82
N ILE A 145 2.11 5.49 -4.58
CA ILE A 145 0.69 5.19 -4.36
C ILE A 145 0.30 5.21 -2.88
N GLY A 146 1.29 5.29 -1.99
CA GLY A 146 1.04 5.24 -0.55
C GLY A 146 2.30 5.05 0.26
N VAL A 147 2.12 4.61 1.49
CA VAL A 147 3.21 4.35 2.45
C VAL A 147 2.87 3.15 3.33
N ILE A 148 3.87 2.34 3.62
CA ILE A 148 3.81 1.35 4.68
C ILE A 148 4.58 1.84 5.90
N GLN A 149 3.97 1.69 7.08
CA GLN A 149 4.53 2.09 8.35
C GLN A 149 4.63 0.87 9.26
N CYS A 150 5.81 0.60 9.81
CA CYS A 150 6.03 -0.36 10.88
C CYS A 150 6.32 0.39 12.18
N LEU A 151 5.70 -0.06 13.27
CA LEU A 151 5.76 0.58 14.57
C LEU A 151 6.34 -0.38 15.60
N ASN A 152 7.19 0.14 16.47
CA ASN A 152 7.76 -0.54 17.62
C ASN A 152 8.45 -1.86 17.29
N LYS A 153 9.73 -1.84 17.12
CA LYS A 153 10.56 -3.05 16.96
C LYS A 153 10.43 -3.94 18.21
N LYS A 154 10.10 -5.23 18.04
CA LYS A 154 10.02 -6.22 19.13
C LYS A 154 11.41 -6.74 19.52
N THR A 155 12.27 -5.85 19.99
CA THR A 155 13.59 -6.18 20.54
C THR A 155 13.78 -5.44 21.86
N ASN A 156 14.77 -5.84 22.66
CA ASN A 156 15.03 -5.19 23.95
C ASN A 156 15.32 -3.70 23.83
N ALA A 157 15.93 -3.26 22.73
CA ALA A 157 16.20 -1.86 22.45
C ALA A 157 15.00 -1.12 21.83
N SER A 158 13.98 -1.85 21.36
CA SER A 158 12.79 -1.34 20.65
C SER A 158 13.12 -0.39 19.47
N LEU A 159 14.30 -0.55 18.86
CA LEU A 159 14.80 0.31 17.80
C LEU A 159 14.94 -0.48 16.50
N PHE A 160 14.45 0.10 15.40
CA PHE A 160 14.74 -0.41 14.06
C PHE A 160 16.20 -0.11 13.70
N GLU A 161 16.84 -1.04 13.01
CA GLU A 161 18.22 -0.95 12.55
C GLU A 161 18.29 -0.63 11.04
N GLU A 162 19.48 -0.44 10.52
CA GLU A 162 19.70 -0.15 9.10
C GLU A 162 19.32 -1.35 8.22
N GLU A 163 19.50 -2.56 8.73
CA GLU A 163 19.08 -3.81 8.09
C GLU A 163 17.56 -3.88 7.94
N ASP A 164 16.81 -3.44 8.96
CA ASP A 164 15.35 -3.37 8.89
C ASP A 164 14.89 -2.38 7.82
N ARG A 165 15.59 -1.22 7.72
CA ARG A 165 15.32 -0.22 6.70
C ARG A 165 15.49 -0.79 5.30
N LYS A 166 16.63 -1.46 5.04
CA LYS A 166 16.90 -2.10 3.75
C LYS A 166 15.88 -3.19 3.44
N LEU A 167 15.54 -4.01 4.45
CA LEU A 167 14.58 -5.08 4.29
C LEU A 167 13.18 -4.53 3.96
N LEU A 168 12.70 -3.50 4.67
CA LEU A 168 11.41 -2.88 4.37
C LEU A 168 11.39 -2.26 2.97
N GLU A 169 12.46 -1.60 2.56
CA GLU A 169 12.60 -1.01 1.23
C GLU A 169 12.47 -2.08 0.12
N ILE A 170 13.12 -3.23 0.30
CA ILE A 170 13.05 -4.38 -0.61
C ILE A 170 11.64 -4.98 -0.64
N LEU A 171 10.98 -5.12 0.51
CA LEU A 171 9.63 -5.71 0.62
C LEU A 171 8.52 -4.77 0.12
N SER A 172 8.74 -3.46 0.20
CA SER A 172 7.74 -2.45 -0.21
C SER A 172 7.47 -2.43 -1.71
N ALA A 173 8.46 -2.73 -2.54
CA ALA A 173 8.30 -2.68 -3.99
C ALA A 173 7.32 -3.76 -4.52
N PRO A 174 7.48 -5.06 -4.23
CA PRO A 174 6.50 -6.06 -4.66
C PRO A 174 5.11 -5.83 -4.06
N ALA A 175 5.03 -5.37 -2.80
CA ALA A 175 3.76 -5.01 -2.18
C ALA A 175 3.06 -3.86 -2.92
N ALA A 176 3.81 -2.82 -3.31
CA ALA A 176 3.26 -1.69 -4.07
C ALA A 176 2.69 -2.13 -5.43
N PHE A 177 3.41 -2.99 -6.15
CA PHE A 177 2.92 -3.53 -7.43
C PHE A 177 1.66 -4.38 -7.26
N ALA A 178 1.63 -5.24 -6.25
CA ALA A 178 0.48 -6.09 -5.96
C ALA A 178 -0.76 -5.26 -5.62
N ILE A 179 -0.61 -4.27 -4.74
CA ILE A 179 -1.69 -3.35 -4.36
C ILE A 179 -2.21 -2.58 -5.57
N ARG A 180 -1.32 -2.07 -6.41
CA ARG A 180 -1.69 -1.37 -7.63
C ARG A 180 -2.47 -2.28 -8.59
N ASN A 181 -1.99 -3.49 -8.82
CA ASN A 181 -2.66 -4.45 -9.70
C ASN A 181 -4.05 -4.83 -9.18
N ALA A 182 -4.18 -5.12 -7.90
CA ALA A 182 -5.47 -5.42 -7.28
C ALA A 182 -6.44 -4.24 -7.34
N LYS A 183 -5.97 -3.00 -7.12
CA LYS A 183 -6.76 -1.78 -7.26
C LYS A 183 -7.25 -1.61 -8.71
N MET A 184 -6.37 -1.75 -9.69
CA MET A 184 -6.71 -1.67 -11.12
C MET A 184 -7.72 -2.75 -11.53
N ALA A 185 -7.56 -3.98 -11.06
CA ALA A 185 -8.49 -5.06 -11.31
C ALA A 185 -9.89 -4.74 -10.76
N LYS A 186 -9.97 -4.25 -9.53
CA LYS A 186 -11.22 -3.82 -8.90
C LYS A 186 -11.91 -2.71 -9.69
N GLU A 187 -11.17 -1.67 -10.07
CA GLU A 187 -11.70 -0.55 -10.87
C GLU A 187 -12.22 -1.01 -12.23
N LEU A 188 -11.53 -1.95 -12.89
CA LEU A 188 -11.98 -2.53 -14.17
C LEU A 188 -13.27 -3.32 -14.01
N ILE A 189 -13.40 -4.14 -12.97
CA ILE A 189 -14.62 -4.90 -12.67
C ILE A 189 -15.80 -3.95 -12.42
N GLU A 190 -15.61 -2.90 -11.63
CA GLU A 190 -16.64 -1.91 -11.35
C GLU A 190 -17.06 -1.15 -12.62
N LYS A 191 -16.10 -0.74 -13.44
CA LYS A 191 -16.37 -0.08 -14.72
C LYS A 191 -17.18 -0.98 -15.67
N ASN A 192 -16.78 -2.25 -15.80
CA ASN A 192 -17.48 -3.21 -16.64
C ASN A 192 -18.91 -3.48 -16.14
N ARG A 193 -19.10 -3.55 -14.83
CA ARG A 193 -20.42 -3.69 -14.22
C ARG A 193 -21.32 -2.49 -14.55
N MET A 194 -20.81 -1.29 -14.35
CA MET A 194 -21.54 -0.05 -14.63
C MET A 194 -21.90 0.07 -16.12
N GLN A 195 -21.00 -0.32 -17.00
CA GLN A 195 -21.27 -0.34 -18.45
C GLN A 195 -22.39 -1.31 -18.81
N LYS A 196 -22.40 -2.52 -18.24
CA LYS A 196 -23.50 -3.50 -18.46
C LYS A 196 -24.85 -2.99 -17.92
N GLU A 197 -24.85 -2.31 -16.78
CA GLU A 197 -26.07 -1.72 -16.22
C GLU A 197 -26.65 -0.63 -17.17
N ILE A 198 -25.78 0.19 -17.76
CA ILE A 198 -26.19 1.22 -18.74
C ILE A 198 -26.74 0.55 -20.02
N GLU A 199 -26.09 -0.47 -20.54
CA GLU A 199 -26.56 -1.23 -21.72
C GLU A 199 -27.94 -1.85 -21.46
N LEU A 200 -28.13 -2.48 -20.29
CA LEU A 200 -29.42 -3.07 -19.90
C LEU A 200 -30.54 -2.04 -19.81
N VAL A 201 -30.27 -0.88 -19.21
CA VAL A 201 -31.23 0.23 -19.15
C VAL A 201 -31.60 0.71 -20.56
N GLY A 202 -30.62 0.79 -21.46
CA GLY A 202 -30.84 1.16 -22.86
C GLY A 202 -31.72 0.14 -23.62
N GLU A 203 -31.53 -1.15 -23.38
CA GLU A 203 -32.38 -2.21 -23.94
C GLU A 203 -33.82 -2.15 -23.41
N ILE A 204 -33.99 -1.96 -22.10
CA ILE A 204 -35.31 -1.79 -21.48
C ILE A 204 -36.04 -0.59 -22.07
N GLN A 205 -35.37 0.56 -22.21
CA GLN A 205 -35.97 1.75 -22.81
C GLN A 205 -36.39 1.49 -24.25
N LYS A 206 -35.55 0.84 -25.06
CA LYS A 206 -35.90 0.46 -26.43
C LYS A 206 -37.10 -0.49 -26.46
N SER A 207 -37.18 -1.47 -25.58
CA SER A 207 -38.28 -2.44 -25.54
C SER A 207 -39.61 -1.78 -25.15
N LEU A 208 -39.58 -0.84 -24.22
CA LEU A 208 -40.78 -0.08 -23.78
C LEU A 208 -41.27 0.92 -24.84
N LEU A 209 -40.34 1.48 -25.63
CA LEU A 209 -40.66 2.50 -26.64
C LEU A 209 -40.93 1.93 -28.03
N SER A 210 -40.53 0.67 -28.29
CA SER A 210 -40.74 0.01 -29.59
C SER A 210 -42.09 -0.65 -29.76
N GLN A 211 -43.01 -0.54 -28.79
CA GLN A 211 -44.39 -0.93 -29.04
C GLN A 211 -45.04 0.09 -29.96
N ASN A 212 -44.95 -0.18 -31.24
CA ASN A 212 -45.68 0.48 -32.33
C ASN A 212 -47.18 0.19 -32.15
N GLN A 213 -47.78 0.83 -31.17
CA GLN A 213 -49.21 0.93 -31.14
C GLN A 213 -49.60 1.80 -32.33
N LYS A 214 -50.33 1.19 -33.28
CA LYS A 214 -51.01 1.93 -34.36
C LYS A 214 -51.81 3.04 -33.72
N GLN A 215 -51.22 4.21 -33.62
CA GLN A 215 -51.92 5.37 -33.11
C GLN A 215 -52.94 5.81 -34.17
N PRO A 216 -54.16 6.15 -33.74
CA PRO A 216 -55.21 6.57 -34.67
C PRO A 216 -54.98 7.99 -35.23
N PHE A 217 -53.86 8.62 -34.87
CA PHE A 217 -53.53 9.98 -35.31
C PHE A 217 -52.19 9.99 -36.07
N PRO A 218 -52.00 10.84 -37.09
CA PRO A 218 -50.78 10.94 -37.88
C PRO A 218 -49.68 11.73 -37.14
N ILE A 219 -49.24 11.26 -35.97
CA ILE A 219 -48.13 11.82 -35.22
C ILE A 219 -46.98 10.82 -35.28
N ALA A 220 -45.89 11.20 -35.94
CA ALA A 220 -44.63 10.48 -35.92
C ALA A 220 -43.68 11.09 -34.89
N GLY A 221 -43.35 10.36 -33.82
CA GLY A 221 -42.31 10.72 -32.87
C GLY A 221 -41.04 9.90 -33.12
N ILE A 222 -39.91 10.54 -33.18
CA ILE A 222 -38.62 9.88 -33.21
C ILE A 222 -37.97 10.05 -31.84
N ASN A 223 -37.75 8.94 -31.17
CA ASN A 223 -37.01 8.94 -29.92
C ASN A 223 -35.50 8.70 -30.22
N ILE A 224 -34.71 9.71 -29.96
CA ILE A 224 -33.23 9.62 -30.12
C ILE A 224 -32.67 9.39 -28.71
N PRO A 225 -32.10 8.19 -28.43
CA PRO A 225 -31.44 7.96 -27.16
C PRO A 225 -30.28 8.94 -26.99
N ALA A 226 -30.14 9.52 -25.80
CA ALA A 226 -28.98 10.35 -25.48
C ALA A 226 -27.71 9.49 -25.62
N LYS A 227 -26.77 9.97 -26.41
CA LYS A 227 -25.40 9.42 -26.40
C LYS A 227 -24.75 9.92 -25.11
N ILE A 228 -24.42 8.98 -24.20
CA ILE A 228 -23.59 9.18 -23.02
C ILE A 228 -22.15 8.95 -23.39
#